data_dd2d03f4503031ee5f17ac69e9474eb4
#
_entry.id   dd2d03f4503031ee5f17ac69e9474eb4
#
_cell.length_a   1.000
_cell.length_b   1.000
_cell.length_c   1.000
_cell.angle_alpha   90.00
_cell.angle_beta   90.00
_cell.angle_gamma   90.00
#
_symmetry.space_group_name_H-M   'P 1'
#
loop_
_entity.id
_entity.type
_entity.pdbx_description
1 polymer ?
#
loop_
_entity_poly.entity_id
_entity_poly.type
_entity_poly.pdbx_seq_one_letter_code
_entity_poly.pdbx_strand_id
1 'polypeptide(L)'
;MKVVLFCGGHGMRMLGWSGEGLPKPLQLVGDLPLVVHVMSHYAAYGHTDFVLCLGHAADQIREAVASVVANHPRARHWHVEYLDTGPETPVGERLRLARPLVAGEEMFFANYSDVLTDVSLDDMVDRMKASPTAAAMMLSVRPHASFHVINIREDDTVSGFHRLEELPIRENGGYLILRQPFFDHLGVGRNLDVAFEALLPTRQLLAYRHDGFWLPADTFKERALLDAMYASGNVPWGRRGVVTVP
;
A
#
# COMPACT_ATOMS: atom_id res chain seq x y z
N MET A 1 -1.65 16.63 -1.59
CA MET A 1 -2.62 15.63 -1.07
C MET A 1 -1.98 14.90 0.09
N LYS A 2 -2.71 14.68 1.19
CA LYS A 2 -2.24 13.85 2.30
C LYS A 2 -2.22 12.36 1.91
N VAL A 3 -1.37 11.60 2.59
CA VAL A 3 -1.19 10.15 2.38
C VAL A 3 -1.42 9.42 3.71
N VAL A 4 -2.44 8.58 3.78
CA VAL A 4 -2.72 7.74 4.95
C VAL A 4 -2.05 6.39 4.76
N LEU A 5 -1.16 5.99 5.67
CA LEU A 5 -0.43 4.72 5.63
C LEU A 5 -0.90 3.80 6.77
N PHE A 6 -1.32 2.58 6.42
CA PHE A 6 -1.76 1.60 7.41
C PHE A 6 -0.56 0.78 7.91
N CYS A 7 0.00 1.18 9.05
CA CYS A 7 1.23 0.60 9.62
C CYS A 7 0.99 -0.24 10.88
N GLY A 8 -0.26 -0.48 11.28
CA GLY A 8 -0.58 -1.02 12.60
C GLY A 8 -0.87 -2.53 12.66
N GLY A 9 -0.74 -3.27 11.57
CA GLY A 9 -1.03 -4.72 11.53
C GLY A 9 0.09 -5.57 12.14
N HIS A 10 -0.28 -6.76 12.66
CA HIS A 10 0.67 -7.71 13.27
C HIS A 10 1.66 -8.35 12.29
N GLY A 11 1.43 -8.30 10.97
CA GLY A 11 2.30 -8.91 9.97
C GLY A 11 2.50 -10.42 10.16
N MET A 12 1.49 -11.15 10.68
CA MET A 12 1.57 -12.55 11.14
C MET A 12 2.18 -13.54 10.13
N ARG A 13 2.11 -13.27 8.83
CA ARG A 13 2.68 -14.15 7.78
C ARG A 13 4.21 -14.22 7.83
N MET A 14 4.87 -13.29 8.50
CA MET A 14 6.34 -13.18 8.61
C MET A 14 6.87 -13.42 10.03
N LEU A 15 5.99 -13.69 11.01
CA LEU A 15 6.38 -14.01 12.39
C LEU A 15 7.12 -15.35 12.41
N GLY A 16 8.40 -15.33 12.79
CA GLY A 16 9.19 -16.53 13.06
C GLY A 16 10.42 -16.75 12.19
N TRP A 17 10.68 -15.97 11.14
CA TRP A 17 11.79 -16.23 10.22
C TRP A 17 12.90 -15.15 10.22
N SER A 18 12.62 -13.94 10.65
CA SER A 18 13.63 -12.87 10.62
C SER A 18 14.43 -12.70 11.91
N GLY A 19 14.37 -13.60 12.86
CA GLY A 19 15.19 -13.55 14.10
C GLY A 19 15.19 -12.25 14.90
N GLU A 20 14.71 -11.17 14.35
CA GLU A 20 14.79 -9.81 14.89
C GLU A 20 13.44 -9.22 15.34
N GLY A 21 12.31 -9.90 15.12
CA GLY A 21 10.99 -9.44 15.61
C GLY A 21 10.52 -8.08 15.08
N LEU A 22 11.13 -7.56 14.00
CA LEU A 22 10.76 -6.26 13.44
C LEU A 22 9.37 -6.30 12.82
N PRO A 23 8.52 -5.29 13.09
CA PRO A 23 7.23 -5.16 12.44
C PRO A 23 7.40 -4.97 10.93
N LYS A 24 6.43 -5.46 10.13
CA LYS A 24 6.50 -5.46 8.66
C LYS A 24 6.89 -4.10 8.05
N PRO A 25 6.33 -2.94 8.48
CA PRO A 25 6.74 -1.64 7.95
C PRO A 25 8.21 -1.29 8.18
N LEU A 26 8.86 -1.88 9.17
CA LEU A 26 10.27 -1.65 9.51
C LEU A 26 11.24 -2.67 8.93
N GLN A 27 10.75 -3.68 8.23
CA GLN A 27 11.63 -4.60 7.51
C GLN A 27 12.43 -3.84 6.46
N LEU A 28 13.72 -4.11 6.41
CA LEU A 28 14.63 -3.40 5.50
C LEU A 28 14.51 -3.95 4.07
N VAL A 29 14.58 -3.03 3.13
CA VAL A 29 14.91 -3.29 1.74
C VAL A 29 16.16 -2.47 1.44
N GLY A 30 17.30 -3.14 1.28
CA GLY A 30 18.58 -2.47 1.38
C GLY A 30 18.78 -1.83 2.75
N ASP A 31 19.08 -0.54 2.80
CA ASP A 31 19.42 0.19 4.03
C ASP A 31 18.20 0.91 4.67
N LEU A 32 17.01 0.83 4.07
CA LEU A 32 15.86 1.60 4.50
C LEU A 32 14.66 0.72 4.86
N PRO A 33 13.88 1.13 5.87
CA PRO A 33 12.59 0.51 6.16
C PRO A 33 11.63 0.55 4.96
N LEU A 34 10.84 -0.50 4.79
CA LEU A 34 9.87 -0.63 3.71
C LEU A 34 8.90 0.56 3.65
N VAL A 35 8.39 1.01 4.81
CA VAL A 35 7.51 2.17 4.90
C VAL A 35 8.17 3.45 4.37
N VAL A 36 9.49 3.60 4.54
CA VAL A 36 10.24 4.75 4.03
C VAL A 36 10.35 4.73 2.51
N HIS A 37 10.50 3.55 1.90
CA HIS A 37 10.43 3.41 0.44
C HIS A 37 9.06 3.82 -0.09
N VAL A 38 7.97 3.39 0.56
CA VAL A 38 6.60 3.79 0.19
C VAL A 38 6.43 5.31 0.33
N MET A 39 6.84 5.91 1.45
CA MET A 39 6.78 7.36 1.65
C MET A 39 7.61 8.11 0.60
N SER A 40 8.79 7.59 0.25
CA SER A 40 9.66 8.18 -0.78
C SER A 40 9.03 8.18 -2.16
N HIS A 41 8.28 7.12 -2.51
CA HIS A 41 7.53 7.07 -3.75
C HIS A 41 6.49 8.21 -3.82
N TYR A 42 5.69 8.41 -2.77
CA TYR A 42 4.75 9.53 -2.70
C TYR A 42 5.44 10.90 -2.72
N ALA A 43 6.53 11.05 -1.96
CA ALA A 43 7.29 12.29 -1.90
C ALA A 43 7.90 12.70 -3.24
N ALA A 44 8.29 11.72 -4.07
CA ALA A 44 8.79 11.94 -5.43
C ALA A 44 7.76 12.58 -6.38
N TYR A 45 6.46 12.49 -6.02
CA TYR A 45 5.35 13.17 -6.69
C TYR A 45 4.84 14.41 -5.93
N GLY A 46 5.59 14.88 -4.92
CA GLY A 46 5.25 16.08 -4.15
C GLY A 46 4.22 15.84 -3.03
N HIS A 47 3.92 14.59 -2.69
CA HIS A 47 3.02 14.23 -1.60
C HIS A 47 3.84 13.93 -0.34
N THR A 48 4.01 14.93 0.51
CA THR A 48 4.93 14.92 1.66
C THR A 48 4.24 15.01 3.02
N ASP A 49 2.91 15.05 3.03
CA ASP A 49 2.09 15.09 4.25
C ASP A 49 1.52 13.69 4.52
N PHE A 50 2.05 13.03 5.54
CA PHE A 50 1.75 11.64 5.87
C PHE A 50 0.97 11.53 7.17
N VAL A 51 0.00 10.62 7.20
CA VAL A 51 -0.70 10.15 8.41
C VAL A 51 -0.42 8.66 8.57
N LEU A 52 0.37 8.28 9.56
CA LEU A 52 0.68 6.88 9.83
C LEU A 52 -0.31 6.35 10.88
N CYS A 53 -1.20 5.45 10.46
CA CYS A 53 -2.10 4.72 11.35
C CYS A 53 -1.33 3.58 12.02
N LEU A 54 -0.95 3.78 13.25
CA LEU A 54 -0.13 2.87 14.06
C LEU A 54 -1.01 1.89 14.87
N GLY A 55 -0.39 0.86 15.40
CA GLY A 55 -1.02 -0.14 16.27
C GLY A 55 0.06 -1.05 16.85
N HIS A 56 0.23 -2.28 16.33
CA HIS A 56 1.34 -3.14 16.76
C HIS A 56 2.68 -2.44 16.53
N ALA A 57 3.56 -2.47 17.55
CA ALA A 57 4.90 -1.85 17.54
C ALA A 57 4.89 -0.34 17.19
N ALA A 58 3.87 0.39 17.61
CA ALA A 58 3.67 1.81 17.29
C ALA A 58 4.89 2.68 17.59
N ASP A 59 5.52 2.51 18.76
CA ASP A 59 6.66 3.33 19.17
C ASP A 59 7.89 3.04 18.32
N GLN A 60 8.16 1.79 17.98
CA GLN A 60 9.28 1.42 17.09
C GLN A 60 9.12 2.04 15.71
N ILE A 61 7.90 2.02 15.14
CA ILE A 61 7.62 2.62 13.83
C ILE A 61 7.78 4.14 13.90
N ARG A 62 7.26 4.77 14.95
CA ARG A 62 7.38 6.22 15.18
C ARG A 62 8.84 6.65 15.27
N GLU A 63 9.64 5.98 16.09
CA GLU A 63 11.05 6.29 16.31
C GLU A 63 11.88 6.13 15.01
N ALA A 64 11.67 5.02 14.29
CA ALA A 64 12.38 4.76 13.04
C ALA A 64 12.06 5.80 11.97
N VAL A 65 10.78 6.12 11.75
CA VAL A 65 10.36 7.12 10.76
C VAL A 65 10.83 8.52 11.19
N ALA A 66 10.68 8.89 12.45
CA ALA A 66 11.14 10.18 12.96
C ALA A 66 12.66 10.35 12.80
N SER A 67 13.45 9.29 13.04
CA SER A 67 14.89 9.28 12.81
C SER A 67 15.23 9.54 11.34
N VAL A 68 14.53 8.92 10.40
CA VAL A 68 14.74 9.17 8.97
C VAL A 68 14.39 10.61 8.61
N VAL A 69 13.25 11.12 9.06
CA VAL A 69 12.83 12.51 8.81
C VAL A 69 13.84 13.52 9.35
N ALA A 70 14.39 13.27 10.54
CA ALA A 70 15.36 14.18 11.15
C ALA A 70 16.73 14.17 10.44
N ASN A 71 17.20 13.01 10.01
CA ASN A 71 18.59 12.82 9.59
C ASN A 71 18.75 12.74 8.07
N HIS A 72 17.72 12.36 7.31
CA HIS A 72 17.85 12.20 5.88
C HIS A 72 17.54 13.51 5.12
N PRO A 73 18.45 14.05 4.30
CA PRO A 73 18.27 15.36 3.65
C PRO A 73 16.99 15.47 2.79
N ARG A 74 16.59 14.39 2.12
CA ARG A 74 15.39 14.37 1.26
C ARG A 74 14.09 14.20 2.04
N ALA A 75 14.12 13.78 3.31
CA ALA A 75 12.95 13.60 4.15
C ALA A 75 12.65 14.78 5.07
N ARG A 76 13.57 15.76 5.20
CA ARG A 76 13.44 16.92 6.14
C ARG A 76 12.18 17.76 5.92
N HIS A 77 11.58 17.71 4.76
CA HIS A 77 10.36 18.44 4.42
C HIS A 77 9.10 17.59 4.53
N TRP A 78 9.21 16.34 5.00
CA TRP A 78 8.05 15.49 5.25
C TRP A 78 7.36 15.89 6.54
N HIS A 79 6.05 16.03 6.49
CA HIS A 79 5.20 16.23 7.65
C HIS A 79 4.55 14.91 8.00
N VAL A 80 4.82 14.37 9.19
CA VAL A 80 4.33 13.07 9.61
C VAL A 80 3.48 13.20 10.87
N GLU A 81 2.20 12.91 10.73
CA GLU A 81 1.26 12.76 11.83
C GLU A 81 1.15 11.28 12.20
N TYR A 82 1.23 10.97 13.49
CA TYR A 82 1.14 9.60 14.00
C TYR A 82 -0.18 9.43 14.74
N LEU A 83 -1.03 8.55 14.24
CA LEU A 83 -2.32 8.21 14.83
C LEU A 83 -2.27 6.79 15.39
N ASP A 84 -2.23 6.64 16.70
CA ASP A 84 -2.38 5.33 17.33
C ASP A 84 -3.84 4.89 17.21
N THR A 85 -4.06 3.83 16.45
CA THR A 85 -5.38 3.27 16.18
C THR A 85 -5.64 1.97 16.92
N GLY A 86 -4.65 1.48 17.67
CA GLY A 86 -4.70 0.20 18.37
C GLY A 86 -4.29 -1.01 17.51
N PRO A 87 -3.73 -2.07 18.14
CA PRO A 87 -3.15 -3.21 17.41
C PRO A 87 -4.19 -4.06 16.66
N GLU A 88 -5.37 -4.27 17.24
CA GLU A 88 -6.42 -5.15 16.70
C GLU A 88 -7.42 -4.43 15.77
N THR A 89 -7.21 -3.16 15.50
CA THR A 89 -8.15 -2.35 14.73
C THR A 89 -8.14 -2.74 13.25
N PRO A 90 -9.30 -3.06 12.64
CA PRO A 90 -9.40 -3.32 11.21
C PRO A 90 -8.99 -2.12 10.37
N VAL A 91 -8.50 -2.37 9.14
CA VAL A 91 -7.96 -1.30 8.27
C VAL A 91 -8.99 -0.23 7.94
N GLY A 92 -10.24 -0.60 7.68
CA GLY A 92 -11.31 0.37 7.44
C GLY A 92 -11.59 1.26 8.65
N GLU A 93 -11.53 0.71 9.87
CA GLU A 93 -11.67 1.49 11.09
C GLU A 93 -10.48 2.42 11.31
N ARG A 94 -9.23 2.00 10.99
CA ARG A 94 -8.06 2.88 11.02
C ARG A 94 -8.27 4.10 10.12
N LEU A 95 -8.77 3.88 8.91
CA LEU A 95 -9.10 4.96 7.98
C LEU A 95 -10.21 5.86 8.55
N ARG A 96 -11.25 5.29 9.15
CA ARG A 96 -12.34 6.05 9.78
C ARG A 96 -11.83 6.96 10.91
N LEU A 97 -10.91 6.46 11.73
CA LEU A 97 -10.26 7.24 12.80
C LEU A 97 -9.35 8.35 12.23
N ALA A 98 -8.77 8.15 11.05
CA ALA A 98 -7.96 9.17 10.37
C ALA A 98 -8.81 10.26 9.66
N ARG A 99 -10.15 10.11 9.57
CA ARG A 99 -11.03 11.07 8.88
C ARG A 99 -10.80 12.54 9.27
N PRO A 100 -10.67 12.91 10.56
CA PRO A 100 -10.43 14.31 10.93
C PRO A 100 -9.13 14.89 10.36
N LEU A 101 -8.12 14.07 10.16
CA LEU A 101 -6.80 14.48 9.66
C LEU A 101 -6.79 14.71 8.13
N VAL A 102 -7.78 14.19 7.42
CA VAL A 102 -7.94 14.35 5.97
C VAL A 102 -9.21 15.14 5.58
N ALA A 103 -9.93 15.70 6.54
CA ALA A 103 -11.22 16.35 6.31
C ALA A 103 -11.13 17.58 5.37
N GLY A 104 -9.94 18.24 5.30
CA GLY A 104 -9.69 19.36 4.40
C GLY A 104 -9.27 18.99 2.99
N GLU A 105 -9.08 17.70 2.70
CA GLU A 105 -8.66 17.24 1.39
C GLU A 105 -9.88 16.94 0.48
N GLU A 106 -9.87 17.44 -0.75
CA GLU A 106 -10.86 17.02 -1.78
C GLU A 106 -10.72 15.53 -2.06
N MET A 107 -9.47 15.07 -2.16
CA MET A 107 -9.08 13.68 -2.28
C MET A 107 -7.73 13.45 -1.60
N PHE A 108 -7.50 12.25 -1.14
CA PHE A 108 -6.28 11.85 -0.45
C PHE A 108 -5.88 10.43 -0.83
N PHE A 109 -4.62 10.09 -0.61
CA PHE A 109 -4.13 8.73 -0.80
C PHE A 109 -4.33 7.89 0.46
N ALA A 110 -4.54 6.59 0.28
CA ALA A 110 -4.42 5.57 1.32
C ALA A 110 -3.62 4.37 0.81
N ASN A 111 -2.81 3.74 1.67
CA ASN A 111 -1.89 2.68 1.26
C ASN A 111 -1.62 1.70 2.40
N TYR A 112 -1.42 0.42 2.05
CA TYR A 112 -1.14 -0.67 3.00
C TYR A 112 0.30 -0.68 3.56
N SER A 113 1.17 0.25 3.12
CA SER A 113 2.56 0.44 3.59
C SER A 113 3.54 -0.70 3.34
N ASP A 114 3.19 -1.71 2.57
CA ASP A 114 3.96 -2.95 2.39
C ASP A 114 4.18 -3.36 0.93
N VAL A 115 3.91 -2.45 0.00
CA VAL A 115 3.99 -2.70 -1.44
C VAL A 115 4.86 -1.64 -2.12
N LEU A 116 5.77 -2.08 -2.97
CA LEU A 116 6.59 -1.22 -3.83
C LEU A 116 6.12 -1.31 -5.28
N THR A 117 6.06 -0.16 -5.98
CA THR A 117 5.55 -0.06 -7.34
C THR A 117 6.19 1.12 -8.08
N ASP A 118 6.18 1.07 -9.41
CA ASP A 118 6.56 2.19 -10.28
C ASP A 118 5.34 2.94 -10.86
N VAL A 119 4.15 2.75 -10.28
CA VAL A 119 2.93 3.42 -10.75
C VAL A 119 3.08 4.94 -10.76
N SER A 120 2.58 5.58 -11.83
CA SER A 120 2.49 7.04 -11.90
C SER A 120 1.33 7.53 -11.01
N LEU A 121 1.68 8.21 -9.91
CA LEU A 121 0.66 8.81 -9.04
C LEU A 121 -0.02 10.01 -9.71
N ASP A 122 0.69 10.75 -10.57
CA ASP A 122 0.10 11.85 -11.36
C ASP A 122 -1.02 11.31 -12.27
N ASP A 123 -0.77 10.21 -12.99
CA ASP A 123 -1.77 9.62 -13.89
C ASP A 123 -2.98 9.06 -13.10
N MET A 124 -2.75 8.49 -11.91
CA MET A 124 -3.84 8.08 -11.01
C MET A 124 -4.68 9.29 -10.58
N VAL A 125 -4.04 10.38 -10.17
CA VAL A 125 -4.71 11.63 -9.76
C VAL A 125 -5.51 12.21 -10.92
N ASP A 126 -4.94 12.30 -12.11
CA ASP A 126 -5.62 12.84 -13.29
C ASP A 126 -6.82 11.97 -13.69
N ARG A 127 -6.69 10.66 -13.61
CA ARG A 127 -7.79 9.72 -13.85
C ARG A 127 -8.91 9.88 -12.82
N MET A 128 -8.57 10.11 -11.55
CA MET A 128 -9.55 10.35 -10.48
C MET A 128 -10.26 11.69 -10.66
N LYS A 129 -9.54 12.76 -11.06
CA LYS A 129 -10.11 14.08 -11.38
C LYS A 129 -11.08 14.01 -12.57
N ALA A 130 -10.75 13.23 -13.59
CA ALA A 130 -11.61 13.01 -14.75
C ALA A 130 -12.90 12.23 -14.43
N SER A 131 -13.06 11.75 -13.20
CA SER A 131 -14.22 10.97 -12.75
C SER A 131 -14.83 11.59 -11.47
N PRO A 132 -15.52 12.73 -11.57
CA PRO A 132 -15.97 13.51 -10.41
C PRO A 132 -16.97 12.80 -9.51
N THR A 133 -17.68 11.81 -10.04
CA THR A 133 -18.65 11.01 -9.27
C THR A 133 -18.00 9.84 -8.52
N ALA A 134 -16.75 9.51 -8.80
CA ALA A 134 -16.07 8.42 -8.12
C ALA A 134 -15.75 8.77 -6.66
N ALA A 135 -16.08 7.90 -5.73
CA ALA A 135 -15.74 8.01 -4.31
C ALA A 135 -14.37 7.41 -4.01
N ALA A 136 -13.96 6.41 -4.78
CA ALA A 136 -12.69 5.71 -4.60
C ALA A 136 -12.09 5.24 -5.93
N MET A 137 -10.76 5.14 -5.95
CA MET A 137 -9.99 4.46 -6.99
C MET A 137 -8.95 3.55 -6.32
N MET A 138 -8.80 2.33 -6.83
CA MET A 138 -7.75 1.41 -6.41
C MET A 138 -6.78 1.11 -7.55
N LEU A 139 -5.51 0.95 -7.20
CA LEU A 139 -4.52 0.35 -8.10
C LEU A 139 -4.92 -1.10 -8.38
N SER A 140 -4.95 -1.48 -9.63
CA SER A 140 -5.33 -2.81 -10.09
C SER A 140 -4.18 -3.44 -10.86
N VAL A 141 -3.62 -4.53 -10.32
CA VAL A 141 -2.41 -5.19 -10.82
C VAL A 141 -2.70 -6.62 -11.24
N ARG A 142 -1.79 -7.22 -12.03
CA ARG A 142 -1.86 -8.67 -12.29
C ARG A 142 -1.44 -9.43 -11.05
N PRO A 143 -2.08 -10.57 -10.73
CA PRO A 143 -1.69 -11.38 -9.59
C PRO A 143 -0.23 -11.81 -9.67
N HIS A 144 0.51 -11.66 -8.58
CA HIS A 144 1.91 -12.06 -8.47
C HIS A 144 2.01 -13.36 -7.69
N ALA A 145 1.81 -14.50 -8.38
CA ALA A 145 1.93 -15.81 -7.75
C ALA A 145 2.57 -16.81 -8.70
N SER A 146 3.38 -17.70 -8.14
CA SER A 146 4.16 -18.70 -8.90
C SER A 146 3.45 -20.07 -9.05
N PHE A 147 2.15 -20.14 -8.76
CA PHE A 147 1.38 -21.38 -8.93
C PHE A 147 0.49 -21.32 -10.16
N HIS A 148 0.07 -22.51 -10.60
CA HIS A 148 -0.81 -22.70 -11.73
C HIS A 148 -2.26 -22.90 -11.27
N VAL A 149 -3.20 -22.45 -12.07
CA VAL A 149 -4.63 -22.67 -11.89
C VAL A 149 -5.08 -23.75 -12.87
N ILE A 150 -5.87 -24.70 -12.41
CA ILE A 150 -6.42 -25.76 -13.24
C ILE A 150 -7.94 -25.63 -13.35
N ASN A 151 -8.46 -25.92 -14.53
CA ASN A 151 -9.90 -26.14 -14.72
C ASN A 151 -10.19 -27.66 -14.63
N ILE A 152 -11.20 -28.02 -13.87
CA ILE A 152 -11.61 -29.41 -13.64
C ILE A 152 -12.98 -29.63 -14.25
N ARG A 153 -13.19 -30.76 -14.96
CA ARG A 153 -14.49 -31.20 -15.46
C ARG A 153 -15.27 -31.91 -14.36
N GLU A 154 -16.55 -32.21 -14.64
CA GLU A 154 -17.43 -32.96 -13.72
C GLU A 154 -16.94 -34.38 -13.44
N ASP A 155 -16.15 -34.96 -14.34
CA ASP A 155 -15.53 -36.27 -14.21
C ASP A 155 -14.15 -36.26 -13.56
N ASP A 156 -13.80 -35.17 -12.86
CA ASP A 156 -12.52 -34.93 -12.21
C ASP A 156 -11.30 -34.86 -13.16
N THR A 157 -11.48 -34.85 -14.46
CA THR A 157 -10.38 -34.68 -15.41
C THR A 157 -9.99 -33.21 -15.56
N VAL A 158 -8.68 -32.92 -15.68
CA VAL A 158 -8.18 -31.59 -15.91
C VAL A 158 -8.46 -31.15 -17.34
N SER A 159 -9.11 -30.00 -17.51
CA SER A 159 -9.47 -29.45 -18.82
C SER A 159 -8.66 -28.19 -19.20
N GLY A 160 -7.91 -27.62 -18.27
CA GLY A 160 -7.07 -26.46 -18.51
C GLY A 160 -5.97 -26.33 -17.46
N PHE A 161 -4.86 -25.76 -17.88
CA PHE A 161 -3.69 -25.50 -17.03
C PHE A 161 -3.13 -24.13 -17.40
N HIS A 162 -3.22 -23.16 -16.48
CA HIS A 162 -2.94 -21.77 -16.75
C HIS A 162 -2.00 -21.19 -15.71
N ARG A 163 -1.14 -20.28 -16.10
CA ARG A 163 -0.47 -19.40 -15.15
C ARG A 163 -1.47 -18.39 -14.63
N LEU A 164 -1.40 -18.03 -13.35
CA LEU A 164 -2.33 -17.09 -12.73
C LEU A 164 -2.28 -15.72 -13.42
N GLU A 165 -1.10 -15.28 -13.84
CA GLU A 165 -0.86 -14.01 -14.55
C GLU A 165 -1.49 -13.93 -15.95
N GLU A 166 -1.81 -15.09 -16.57
CA GLU A 166 -2.46 -15.20 -17.89
C GLU A 166 -3.98 -15.06 -17.81
N LEU A 167 -4.55 -15.23 -16.61
CA LEU A 167 -5.98 -15.13 -16.42
C LEU A 167 -6.47 -13.68 -16.46
N PRO A 168 -7.71 -13.43 -16.91
CA PRO A 168 -8.28 -12.09 -16.98
C PRO A 168 -8.77 -11.58 -15.61
N ILE A 169 -7.98 -11.87 -14.56
CA ILE A 169 -8.23 -11.42 -13.19
C ILE A 169 -7.17 -10.40 -12.78
N ARG A 170 -7.52 -9.56 -11.82
CA ARG A 170 -6.62 -8.57 -11.23
C ARG A 170 -6.85 -8.51 -9.74
N GLU A 171 -5.85 -8.06 -9.00
CA GLU A 171 -5.92 -7.87 -7.55
C GLU A 171 -5.77 -6.39 -7.17
N ASN A 172 -6.19 -6.06 -5.95
CA ASN A 172 -5.99 -4.74 -5.37
C ASN A 172 -4.50 -4.55 -5.05
N GLY A 173 -3.88 -3.59 -5.74
CA GLY A 173 -2.45 -3.29 -5.60
C GLY A 173 -2.08 -2.44 -4.39
N GLY A 174 -3.02 -2.16 -3.48
CA GLY A 174 -2.75 -1.51 -2.20
C GLY A 174 -2.60 0.02 -2.23
N TYR A 175 -2.61 0.66 -3.41
CA TYR A 175 -2.61 2.12 -3.58
C TYR A 175 -4.01 2.60 -3.89
N LEU A 176 -4.52 3.53 -3.09
CA LEU A 176 -5.89 4.04 -3.17
C LEU A 176 -5.89 5.56 -3.29
N ILE A 177 -6.83 6.10 -4.07
CA ILE A 177 -7.25 7.51 -3.99
C ILE A 177 -8.70 7.53 -3.53
N LEU A 178 -8.98 8.28 -2.48
CA LEU A 178 -10.29 8.35 -1.84
C LEU A 178 -10.78 9.80 -1.77
N ARG A 179 -12.10 9.98 -1.85
CA ARG A 179 -12.79 11.24 -1.54
C ARG A 179 -13.61 11.14 -0.26
N GLN A 180 -14.01 12.28 0.29
CA GLN A 180 -14.81 12.33 1.53
C GLN A 180 -16.06 11.44 1.52
N PRO A 181 -16.85 11.30 0.41
CA PRO A 181 -18.00 10.40 0.37
C PRO A 181 -17.68 8.92 0.64
N PHE A 182 -16.42 8.49 0.47
CA PHE A 182 -16.02 7.12 0.79
C PHE A 182 -16.26 6.77 2.26
N PHE A 183 -16.11 7.74 3.17
CA PHE A 183 -16.32 7.54 4.59
C PHE A 183 -17.77 7.18 4.96
N ASP A 184 -18.75 7.53 4.11
CA ASP A 184 -20.16 7.20 4.35
C ASP A 184 -20.45 5.70 4.14
N HIS A 185 -19.51 4.98 3.51
CA HIS A 185 -19.57 3.53 3.30
C HIS A 185 -18.72 2.75 4.33
N LEU A 186 -17.94 3.43 5.18
CA LEU A 186 -17.15 2.79 6.23
C LEU A 186 -18.00 2.54 7.48
N GLY A 187 -18.28 1.29 7.76
CA GLY A 187 -18.90 0.87 9.03
C GLY A 187 -17.90 0.90 10.19
N VAL A 188 -18.39 1.18 11.41
CA VAL A 188 -17.59 1.12 12.64
C VAL A 188 -17.06 -0.30 12.84
N GLY A 189 -15.75 -0.44 13.10
CA GLY A 189 -15.10 -1.73 13.34
C GLY A 189 -14.99 -2.63 12.11
N ARG A 190 -15.14 -2.09 10.88
CA ARG A 190 -15.13 -2.87 9.64
C ARG A 190 -13.81 -2.70 8.86
N ASN A 191 -13.53 -3.63 7.96
CA ASN A 191 -12.46 -3.55 6.98
C ASN A 191 -12.87 -2.71 5.75
N LEU A 192 -11.91 -2.36 4.89
CA LEU A 192 -12.13 -1.58 3.67
C LEU A 192 -12.96 -2.33 2.62
N ASP A 193 -12.89 -3.66 2.57
CA ASP A 193 -13.65 -4.51 1.64
C ASP A 193 -15.15 -4.23 1.71
N VAL A 194 -15.70 -4.06 2.91
CA VAL A 194 -17.12 -3.73 3.11
C VAL A 194 -17.50 -2.43 2.39
N ALA A 195 -16.65 -1.40 2.45
CA ALA A 195 -16.89 -0.15 1.77
C ALA A 195 -16.75 -0.29 0.25
N PHE A 196 -15.77 -1.06 -0.23
CA PHE A 196 -15.61 -1.34 -1.65
C PHE A 196 -16.82 -2.09 -2.21
N GLU A 197 -17.31 -3.11 -1.53
CA GLU A 197 -18.51 -3.87 -1.91
C GLU A 197 -19.75 -2.95 -1.99
N ALA A 198 -19.92 -2.06 -1.02
CA ALA A 198 -21.04 -1.09 -1.02
C ALA A 198 -20.98 -0.12 -2.21
N LEU A 199 -19.80 0.16 -2.76
CA LEU A 199 -19.64 1.03 -3.93
C LEU A 199 -19.87 0.32 -5.28
N LEU A 200 -19.85 -1.02 -5.35
CA LEU A 200 -19.99 -1.74 -6.61
C LEU A 200 -21.27 -1.41 -7.38
N PRO A 201 -22.48 -1.43 -6.76
CA PRO A 201 -23.72 -1.11 -7.48
C PRO A 201 -23.81 0.36 -7.91
N THR A 202 -23.08 1.27 -7.26
CA THR A 202 -23.10 2.72 -7.54
C THR A 202 -22.15 3.12 -8.68
N ARG A 203 -21.24 2.24 -9.09
CA ARG A 203 -20.14 2.50 -10.04
C ARG A 203 -19.20 3.63 -9.61
N GLN A 204 -19.13 3.91 -8.32
CA GLN A 204 -18.25 4.95 -7.75
C GLN A 204 -16.88 4.44 -7.32
N LEU A 205 -16.60 3.15 -7.54
CA LEU A 205 -15.28 2.53 -7.35
C LEU A 205 -14.61 2.33 -8.70
N LEU A 206 -13.46 2.97 -8.89
CA LEU A 206 -12.65 2.85 -10.09
C LEU A 206 -11.47 1.91 -9.88
N ALA A 207 -11.01 1.29 -10.96
CA ALA A 207 -9.75 0.58 -11.02
C ALA A 207 -8.78 1.33 -11.96
N TYR A 208 -7.58 1.64 -11.46
CA TYR A 208 -6.46 2.09 -12.28
C TYR A 208 -5.61 0.88 -12.65
N ARG A 209 -5.61 0.50 -13.93
CA ARG A 209 -4.87 -0.66 -14.42
C ARG A 209 -3.39 -0.33 -14.51
N HIS A 210 -2.57 -1.15 -13.85
CA HIS A 210 -1.13 -1.04 -13.88
C HIS A 210 -0.53 -2.39 -14.29
N ASP A 211 0.33 -2.38 -15.30
CA ASP A 211 1.02 -3.56 -15.83
C ASP A 211 2.56 -3.40 -15.70
N GLY A 212 3.02 -2.38 -14.96
CA GLY A 212 4.43 -2.15 -14.61
C GLY A 212 4.88 -2.94 -13.40
N PHE A 213 5.94 -2.44 -12.75
CA PHE A 213 6.48 -3.07 -11.54
C PHE A 213 5.51 -2.91 -10.35
N TRP A 214 5.22 -4.01 -9.71
CA TRP A 214 4.47 -4.08 -8.46
C TRP A 214 4.93 -5.32 -7.69
N LEU A 215 5.34 -5.16 -6.43
CA LEU A 215 5.77 -6.28 -5.60
C LEU A 215 5.45 -6.01 -4.13
N PRO A 216 4.64 -6.87 -3.47
CA PRO A 216 4.44 -6.81 -2.03
C PRO A 216 5.67 -7.39 -1.31
N ALA A 217 5.84 -7.03 -0.04
CA ALA A 217 6.83 -7.65 0.84
C ALA A 217 6.12 -8.57 1.85
N ASP A 218 5.28 -9.49 1.36
CA ASP A 218 4.44 -10.38 2.17
C ASP A 218 5.15 -11.66 2.60
N THR A 219 6.14 -12.07 1.81
CA THR A 219 6.87 -13.31 2.00
C THR A 219 8.37 -13.06 2.02
N PHE A 220 9.12 -14.00 2.62
CA PHE A 220 10.57 -13.97 2.58
C PHE A 220 11.14 -13.94 1.15
N LYS A 221 10.52 -14.68 0.22
CA LYS A 221 10.94 -14.72 -1.19
C LYS A 221 10.80 -13.35 -1.87
N GLU A 222 9.69 -12.67 -1.65
CA GLU A 222 9.45 -11.33 -2.19
C GLU A 222 10.43 -10.31 -1.61
N ARG A 223 10.66 -10.35 -0.30
CA ARG A 223 11.64 -9.49 0.35
C ARG A 223 13.05 -9.72 -0.18
N ALA A 224 13.49 -10.98 -0.27
CA ALA A 224 14.81 -11.31 -0.82
C ALA A 224 14.96 -10.83 -2.28
N LEU A 225 13.88 -10.86 -3.07
CA LEU A 225 13.87 -10.30 -4.42
C LEU A 225 14.02 -8.78 -4.39
N LEU A 226 13.30 -8.07 -3.52
CA LEU A 226 13.44 -6.62 -3.37
C LEU A 226 14.86 -6.23 -2.94
N ASP A 227 15.46 -6.96 -1.99
CA ASP A 227 16.85 -6.76 -1.55
C ASP A 227 17.85 -6.98 -2.70
N ALA A 228 17.68 -8.04 -3.48
CA ALA A 228 18.54 -8.31 -4.64
C ALA A 228 18.41 -7.22 -5.71
N MET A 229 17.19 -6.73 -5.95
CA MET A 229 16.95 -5.61 -6.88
C MET A 229 17.61 -4.32 -6.38
N TYR A 230 17.49 -4.04 -5.08
CA TYR A 230 18.13 -2.88 -4.46
C TYR A 230 19.67 -2.96 -4.58
N ALA A 231 20.26 -4.09 -4.21
CA ALA A 231 21.70 -4.33 -4.28
C ALA A 231 22.27 -4.23 -5.70
N SER A 232 21.48 -4.60 -6.72
CA SER A 232 21.89 -4.47 -8.13
C SER A 232 21.65 -3.08 -8.73
N GLY A 233 21.07 -2.14 -7.97
CA GLY A 233 20.69 -0.81 -8.47
C GLY A 233 19.45 -0.81 -9.36
N ASN A 234 18.79 -1.95 -9.53
CA ASN A 234 17.52 -2.03 -10.27
C ASN A 234 16.35 -1.73 -9.33
N VAL A 235 16.06 -0.46 -9.11
CA VAL A 235 15.08 0.05 -8.17
C VAL A 235 13.92 0.73 -8.92
N PRO A 236 12.98 -0.02 -9.53
CA PRO A 236 11.88 0.57 -10.32
C PRO A 236 11.04 1.55 -9.52
N TRP A 237 10.76 1.24 -8.27
CA TRP A 237 10.00 2.09 -7.33
C TRP A 237 10.72 3.38 -6.94
N GLY A 238 12.01 3.51 -7.34
CA GLY A 238 12.88 4.63 -6.99
C GLY A 238 13.20 5.60 -8.11
N ARG A 239 12.64 5.43 -9.31
CA ARG A 239 13.05 6.16 -10.53
C ARG A 239 12.92 7.69 -10.45
N ARG A 240 12.15 8.24 -9.52
CA ARG A 240 11.98 9.70 -9.31
C ARG A 240 12.68 10.25 -8.08
N GLY A 241 13.53 9.49 -7.41
CA GLY A 241 14.31 10.01 -6.30
C GLY A 241 14.04 9.34 -4.96
N VAL A 242 14.27 8.05 -4.90
CA VAL A 242 14.32 7.31 -3.63
C VAL A 242 15.27 8.00 -2.66
N VAL A 243 14.86 8.06 -1.41
CA VAL A 243 15.77 8.28 -0.29
C VAL A 243 16.76 7.11 -0.30
N THR A 244 17.92 7.30 -0.87
CA THR A 244 19.05 6.37 -0.74
C THR A 244 19.93 6.88 0.36
N VAL A 245 20.41 6.00 1.23
CA VAL A 245 21.51 6.35 2.14
C VAL A 245 22.75 6.58 1.28
N PRO A 246 23.53 7.65 1.51
CA PRO A 246 24.75 7.95 0.77
C PRO A 246 25.82 6.90 1.01
#